data_2ef0ba2f123e4dd4858c9dcd81ce3149
#
_entry.id   2ef0ba2f123e4dd4858c9dcd81ce3149
#
_cell.length_a   1.000
_cell.length_b   1.000
_cell.length_c   1.000
_cell.angle_alpha   90.00
_cell.angle_beta   90.00
_cell.angle_gamma   90.00
#
_symmetry.space_group_name_H-M   'P 1'
#
loop_
_entity.id
_entity.type
_entity.pdbx_description
1 polymer ?
#
loop_
_entity_poly.entity_id
_entity_poly.type
_entity_poly.pdbx_seq_one_letter_code
_entity_poly.pdbx_strand_id
1 'polypeptide(L)'
;MSAPADAARAARRCRSGAGRLHAAAPILMVVALALSATSAGAAGPPAPAAPAASSPLGDCHVAGIRNGVLCGTLLRPLDPARPQGASIPIRYVVVPAMARRKFPDPVFLLAGGPGQSAIAVAASTMALFSRLNNRRDIVFVDQRGTGASAPLVCPDAEHESLAEQADPDRPYRLAVECKAQLLKLPYVKSESDLGLFTTSIAVQDLDAVRRELGAERIDLVGASYGTRVALEYQRQFPKAVRRSVLDGVAPPDMALPASFSFDNQAALDALVVACAAEPACAREHPDLYRRFAALLQSLPRAVKAAHPLSGRAEEFVLTRDMLLGAVRNALYVPALAAALPEAIDTASRGEFAGLIGLNSTFTSRKATRLATGMHLSVVCAEDVPRLPFNGDRPGASFGVEFARFYERLCSAWPRGDVPAAFYGLVTAPAPVLALSGGIDPATPPRHGERVVRALGPMARHVVVANAGHGVLGIGCVRDVVFRFIDASEDRDALAVDAACAAAVPRPPAFRPITAEGDVGSKLAR
;
A
#
# COMPACT_ATOMS: atom_id res chain seq x y z
N MET A 1 -47.12 -0.25 39.01
CA MET A 1 -48.22 0.54 38.42
C MET A 1 -47.88 0.71 36.95
N SER A 2 -48.49 -0.07 36.22
CA SER A 2 -49.38 0.06 35.06
C SER A 2 -48.64 0.27 33.75
N ALA A 3 -48.52 -0.82 32.99
CA ALA A 3 -48.69 -0.80 31.53
C ALA A 3 -50.21 -0.60 31.23
N PRO A 4 -50.72 -0.44 29.99
CA PRO A 4 -50.49 -1.29 28.83
C PRO A 4 -50.41 -0.50 27.49
N ALA A 5 -49.92 -1.18 26.41
CA ALA A 5 -50.57 -1.94 25.34
C ALA A 5 -51.40 -1.08 24.36
N ASP A 6 -51.23 -1.23 23.09
CA ASP A 6 -51.90 -1.97 22.01
C ASP A 6 -51.52 -1.38 20.66
N ALA A 7 -51.27 -2.12 19.74
CA ALA A 7 -51.86 -3.07 18.80
C ALA A 7 -51.90 -2.54 17.37
N ALA A 8 -51.40 -3.31 16.49
CA ALA A 8 -51.98 -4.17 15.49
C ALA A 8 -52.29 -3.59 14.09
N ARG A 9 -51.67 -4.31 13.11
CA ARG A 9 -52.24 -4.76 11.83
C ARG A 9 -52.86 -3.77 10.83
N ALA A 10 -52.29 -3.80 9.64
CA ALA A 10 -53.10 -3.99 8.41
C ALA A 10 -52.24 -4.52 7.26
N ALA A 11 -52.47 -5.79 6.99
CA ALA A 11 -52.14 -6.41 5.70
C ALA A 11 -53.25 -6.03 4.71
N ARG A 12 -52.92 -5.62 3.49
CA ARG A 12 -53.84 -5.67 2.36
C ARG A 12 -53.14 -6.29 1.15
N ARG A 13 -53.72 -7.44 0.77
CA ARG A 13 -53.57 -8.13 -0.51
C ARG A 13 -54.08 -7.22 -1.64
N CYS A 14 -53.45 -7.28 -2.79
CA CYS A 14 -54.09 -6.99 -4.05
C CYS A 14 -53.86 -8.09 -5.05
N ARG A 15 -54.96 -8.48 -5.67
CA ARG A 15 -55.19 -9.66 -6.51
C ARG A 15 -54.67 -9.47 -7.92
N SER A 16 -54.36 -10.61 -8.51
CA SER A 16 -54.24 -10.92 -9.93
C SER A 16 -55.37 -10.35 -10.81
N GLY A 17 -54.98 -9.84 -11.98
CA GLY A 17 -55.89 -9.59 -13.11
C GLY A 17 -55.23 -10.07 -14.40
N ALA A 18 -55.74 -11.18 -14.90
CA ALA A 18 -55.45 -11.72 -16.23
C ALA A 18 -56.29 -11.00 -17.28
N GLY A 19 -55.72 -10.67 -18.43
CA GLY A 19 -56.47 -10.03 -19.53
C GLY A 19 -55.76 -10.15 -20.88
N ARG A 20 -56.07 -11.24 -21.54
CA ARG A 20 -56.34 -11.48 -22.99
C ARG A 20 -55.35 -10.99 -24.07
N LEU A 21 -54.91 -12.00 -24.80
CA LEU A 21 -54.36 -12.01 -26.16
C LEU A 21 -55.21 -11.23 -27.17
N HIS A 22 -54.55 -10.49 -28.05
CA HIS A 22 -55.03 -10.24 -29.41
C HIS A 22 -53.89 -10.49 -30.39
N ALA A 23 -54.16 -11.44 -31.29
CA ALA A 23 -53.33 -11.77 -32.43
C ALA A 23 -53.62 -10.79 -33.57
N ALA A 24 -52.63 -10.34 -34.29
CA ALA A 24 -52.74 -9.78 -35.61
C ALA A 24 -51.54 -10.22 -36.46
N ALA A 25 -51.88 -10.73 -37.60
CA ALA A 25 -51.09 -11.46 -38.60
C ALA A 25 -50.23 -10.51 -39.48
N PRO A 26 -49.35 -11.05 -40.34
CA PRO A 26 -48.12 -10.38 -40.83
C PRO A 26 -48.36 -9.65 -42.17
N ILE A 27 -47.61 -8.56 -42.35
CA ILE A 27 -47.42 -7.95 -43.68
C ILE A 27 -46.00 -8.28 -44.13
N LEU A 28 -45.92 -9.10 -45.18
CA LEU A 28 -44.68 -9.33 -45.94
C LEU A 28 -44.29 -8.03 -46.67
N MET A 29 -43.14 -7.52 -46.41
CA MET A 29 -42.46 -6.54 -47.25
C MET A 29 -41.11 -7.11 -47.69
N VAL A 30 -41.05 -7.49 -48.95
CA VAL A 30 -39.84 -7.93 -49.66
C VAL A 30 -38.96 -6.70 -49.87
N VAL A 31 -37.80 -6.65 -49.24
CA VAL A 31 -36.74 -5.68 -49.55
C VAL A 31 -35.52 -6.44 -50.05
N ALA A 32 -35.14 -6.10 -51.26
CA ALA A 32 -33.97 -6.69 -51.96
C ALA A 32 -32.67 -6.40 -51.20
N LEU A 33 -31.93 -7.45 -50.85
CA LEU A 33 -30.55 -7.34 -50.36
C LEU A 33 -29.61 -7.04 -51.53
N ALA A 34 -29.10 -5.83 -51.58
CA ALA A 34 -27.86 -5.53 -52.30
C ALA A 34 -26.67 -5.95 -51.41
N LEU A 35 -25.94 -7.00 -51.78
CA LEU A 35 -24.68 -7.38 -51.16
C LEU A 35 -23.61 -6.34 -51.50
N SER A 36 -23.34 -5.44 -50.56
CA SER A 36 -22.11 -4.66 -50.55
C SER A 36 -21.06 -5.40 -49.71
N ALA A 37 -20.11 -6.02 -50.36
CA ALA A 37 -18.94 -6.61 -49.70
C ALA A 37 -18.09 -5.48 -49.09
N THR A 38 -18.27 -5.21 -47.79
CA THR A 38 -17.34 -4.38 -47.02
C THR A 38 -16.20 -5.29 -46.60
N SER A 39 -15.03 -5.05 -47.18
CA SER A 39 -13.74 -5.59 -46.70
C SER A 39 -13.53 -5.14 -45.25
N ALA A 40 -13.62 -6.11 -44.32
CA ALA A 40 -13.20 -5.90 -42.94
C ALA A 40 -11.67 -5.70 -42.93
N GLY A 41 -11.25 -4.46 -42.95
CA GLY A 41 -9.87 -4.10 -42.63
C GLY A 41 -9.60 -4.50 -41.17
N ALA A 42 -8.64 -5.37 -40.94
CA ALA A 42 -8.13 -5.69 -39.63
C ALA A 42 -7.69 -4.36 -38.96
N ALA A 43 -8.37 -3.98 -37.88
CA ALA A 43 -7.96 -2.86 -37.06
C ALA A 43 -6.58 -3.22 -36.46
N GLY A 44 -5.54 -2.54 -36.89
CA GLY A 44 -4.25 -2.61 -36.25
C GLY A 44 -4.35 -2.19 -34.78
N PRO A 45 -3.37 -2.58 -33.94
CA PRO A 45 -3.36 -2.18 -32.54
C PRO A 45 -3.49 -0.66 -32.42
N PRO A 46 -4.25 -0.15 -31.42
CA PRO A 46 -4.43 1.27 -31.27
C PRO A 46 -3.06 1.95 -31.12
N ALA A 47 -2.84 3.01 -31.89
CA ALA A 47 -1.65 3.81 -31.80
C ALA A 47 -1.47 4.31 -30.36
N PRO A 48 -0.23 4.36 -29.83
CA PRO A 48 0.00 4.89 -28.49
C PRO A 48 -0.58 6.30 -28.40
N ALA A 49 -1.41 6.50 -27.38
CA ALA A 49 -2.06 7.79 -27.15
C ALA A 49 -0.99 8.88 -27.02
N ALA A 50 -1.15 9.97 -27.77
CA ALA A 50 -0.34 11.16 -27.62
C ALA A 50 -0.37 11.63 -26.15
N PRO A 51 0.73 12.23 -25.62
CA PRO A 51 0.72 12.75 -24.26
C PRO A 51 -0.46 13.73 -24.10
N ALA A 52 -1.31 13.45 -23.11
CA ALA A 52 -2.48 14.27 -22.86
C ALA A 52 -2.05 15.71 -22.54
N ALA A 53 -2.66 16.69 -23.20
CA ALA A 53 -2.46 18.10 -22.85
C ALA A 53 -2.87 18.35 -21.39
N SER A 54 -2.25 19.35 -20.71
CA SER A 54 -2.70 19.79 -19.38
C SER A 54 -4.19 20.07 -19.40
N SER A 55 -4.92 19.42 -18.50
CA SER A 55 -6.38 19.54 -18.44
C SER A 55 -6.74 20.39 -17.23
N PRO A 56 -7.63 21.39 -17.37
CA PRO A 56 -8.09 22.15 -16.23
C PRO A 56 -8.77 21.24 -15.22
N LEU A 57 -8.73 21.64 -13.93
CA LEU A 57 -9.40 20.93 -12.85
C LEU A 57 -10.91 20.89 -13.14
N GLY A 58 -11.47 19.71 -13.25
CA GLY A 58 -12.88 19.50 -13.59
C GLY A 58 -13.52 18.35 -12.85
N ASP A 59 -14.85 18.31 -12.86
CA ASP A 59 -15.64 17.26 -12.21
C ASP A 59 -15.27 15.89 -12.75
N CYS A 60 -15.14 14.92 -11.85
CA CYS A 60 -14.85 13.53 -12.20
C CYS A 60 -15.35 12.55 -11.14
N HIS A 61 -15.10 11.26 -11.39
CA HIS A 61 -15.50 10.18 -10.51
C HIS A 61 -14.30 9.33 -10.13
N VAL A 62 -14.17 9.01 -8.83
CA VAL A 62 -13.21 8.03 -8.33
C VAL A 62 -13.99 6.88 -7.70
N ALA A 63 -13.73 5.66 -8.15
CA ALA A 63 -14.43 4.47 -7.65
C ALA A 63 -14.33 4.38 -6.12
N GLY A 64 -15.47 4.19 -5.45
CA GLY A 64 -15.57 4.11 -3.99
C GLY A 64 -15.62 5.45 -3.24
N ILE A 65 -15.47 6.59 -3.90
CA ILE A 65 -15.72 7.91 -3.32
C ILE A 65 -17.11 8.37 -3.79
N ARG A 66 -18.02 8.59 -2.83
CA ARG A 66 -19.43 8.93 -3.13
C ARG A 66 -19.64 10.40 -3.52
N ASN A 67 -18.83 11.28 -2.98
CA ASN A 67 -18.93 12.72 -3.24
C ASN A 67 -18.30 13.06 -4.60
N GLY A 68 -18.77 14.13 -5.22
CA GLY A 68 -18.10 14.69 -6.40
C GLY A 68 -16.66 15.06 -6.08
N VAL A 69 -15.76 14.73 -6.97
CA VAL A 69 -14.33 15.04 -6.86
C VAL A 69 -13.88 15.81 -8.09
N LEU A 70 -12.78 16.51 -7.99
CA LEU A 70 -12.18 17.25 -9.10
C LEU A 70 -10.89 16.53 -9.54
N CYS A 71 -10.75 16.30 -10.83
CA CYS A 71 -9.56 15.70 -11.40
C CYS A 71 -8.78 16.72 -12.24
N GLY A 72 -7.47 16.68 -12.11
CA GLY A 72 -6.56 17.46 -12.94
C GLY A 72 -5.44 16.62 -13.52
N THR A 73 -4.84 17.11 -14.59
CA THR A 73 -3.63 16.55 -15.19
C THR A 73 -2.68 17.68 -15.50
N LEU A 74 -1.49 17.65 -14.91
CA LEU A 74 -0.44 18.63 -15.13
C LEU A 74 0.67 18.00 -15.94
N LEU A 75 1.08 18.63 -17.05
CA LEU A 75 2.24 18.18 -17.81
C LEU A 75 3.52 18.62 -17.12
N ARG A 76 4.42 17.66 -16.93
CA ARG A 76 5.73 17.90 -16.35
C ARG A 76 6.83 17.36 -17.26
N PRO A 77 7.99 18.02 -17.33
CA PRO A 77 9.11 17.43 -18.05
C PRO A 77 9.49 16.08 -17.41
N LEU A 78 9.75 15.09 -18.24
CA LEU A 78 10.30 13.80 -17.78
C LEU A 78 11.63 14.05 -17.07
N ASP A 79 12.51 14.81 -17.71
CA ASP A 79 13.79 15.26 -17.15
C ASP A 79 13.70 16.75 -16.79
N PRO A 80 13.70 17.12 -15.51
CA PRO A 80 13.70 18.54 -15.11
C PRO A 80 14.90 19.34 -15.61
N ALA A 81 16.03 18.69 -15.88
CA ALA A 81 17.22 19.34 -16.43
C ALA A 81 17.07 19.65 -17.93
N ARG A 82 16.12 18.99 -18.60
CA ARG A 82 15.80 19.20 -20.02
C ARG A 82 14.31 19.54 -20.20
N PRO A 83 13.84 20.71 -19.75
CA PRO A 83 12.41 21.03 -19.69
C PRO A 83 11.72 21.08 -21.05
N GLN A 84 12.47 21.22 -22.16
CA GLN A 84 11.97 21.17 -23.54
C GLN A 84 11.94 19.74 -24.12
N GLY A 85 12.36 18.73 -23.36
CA GLY A 85 12.35 17.33 -23.74
C GLY A 85 10.97 16.68 -23.65
N ALA A 86 10.95 15.36 -23.46
CA ALA A 86 9.72 14.61 -23.28
C ALA A 86 8.94 15.10 -22.04
N SER A 87 7.63 15.26 -22.19
CA SER A 87 6.72 15.60 -21.10
C SER A 87 5.88 14.41 -20.70
N ILE A 88 5.55 14.31 -19.41
CA ILE A 88 4.70 13.28 -18.84
C ILE A 88 3.50 13.89 -18.12
N PRO A 89 2.33 13.23 -18.14
CA PRO A 89 1.18 13.65 -17.34
C PRO A 89 1.40 13.29 -15.86
N ILE A 90 1.08 14.23 -14.98
CA ILE A 90 0.91 13.99 -13.54
C ILE A 90 -0.56 14.14 -13.21
N ARG A 91 -1.19 13.03 -12.85
CA ARG A 91 -2.61 12.95 -12.51
C ARG A 91 -2.81 13.22 -11.02
N TYR A 92 -3.81 14.04 -10.71
CA TYR A 92 -4.20 14.30 -9.32
C TYR A 92 -5.71 14.43 -9.18
N VAL A 93 -6.18 14.19 -7.96
CA VAL A 93 -7.60 14.27 -7.58
C VAL A 93 -7.70 15.13 -6.33
N VAL A 94 -8.66 16.02 -6.33
CA VAL A 94 -9.03 16.84 -5.18
C VAL A 94 -10.41 16.40 -4.71
N VAL A 95 -10.52 16.00 -3.43
CA VAL A 95 -11.79 15.85 -2.73
C VAL A 95 -12.07 17.18 -2.04
N PRO A 96 -13.02 18.00 -2.54
CA PRO A 96 -13.25 19.34 -2.02
C PRO A 96 -13.69 19.31 -0.55
N ALA A 97 -13.31 20.32 0.20
CA ALA A 97 -13.81 20.54 1.55
C ALA A 97 -15.35 20.67 1.55
N MET A 98 -15.99 20.08 2.55
CA MET A 98 -17.45 20.14 2.70
C MET A 98 -17.94 21.54 3.02
N ALA A 99 -17.17 22.33 3.76
CA ALA A 99 -17.54 23.67 4.18
C ALA A 99 -17.26 24.71 3.09
N ARG A 100 -18.16 25.68 2.92
CA ARG A 100 -17.95 26.84 2.03
C ARG A 100 -16.69 27.66 2.39
N ARG A 101 -16.43 27.83 3.69
CA ARG A 101 -15.22 28.50 4.21
C ARG A 101 -14.21 27.41 4.59
N LYS A 102 -13.41 27.03 3.63
CA LYS A 102 -12.32 26.07 3.83
C LYS A 102 -11.03 26.75 4.29
N PHE A 103 -10.16 26.00 4.92
CA PHE A 103 -8.80 26.41 5.21
C PHE A 103 -7.95 26.43 3.92
N PRO A 104 -6.92 27.30 3.85
CA PRO A 104 -6.10 27.45 2.66
C PRO A 104 -5.01 26.36 2.49
N ASP A 105 -4.89 25.47 3.48
CA ASP A 105 -3.87 24.42 3.59
C ASP A 105 -4.49 23.05 3.27
N PRO A 106 -4.48 22.60 2.00
CA PRO A 106 -4.97 21.28 1.65
C PRO A 106 -4.05 20.18 2.18
N VAL A 107 -4.63 19.00 2.42
CA VAL A 107 -3.91 17.81 2.88
C VAL A 107 -3.53 16.95 1.69
N PHE A 108 -2.24 16.73 1.47
CA PHE A 108 -1.70 15.88 0.41
C PHE A 108 -1.37 14.50 0.96
N LEU A 109 -1.94 13.47 0.34
CA LEU A 109 -1.70 12.07 0.71
C LEU A 109 -0.63 11.45 -0.20
N LEU A 110 0.41 10.94 0.44
CA LEU A 110 1.58 10.35 -0.20
C LEU A 110 1.57 8.83 0.04
N ALA A 111 1.36 8.08 -1.02
CA ALA A 111 1.24 6.63 -0.96
C ALA A 111 2.59 5.94 -0.72
N GLY A 112 2.52 4.69 -0.28
CA GLY A 112 3.65 3.84 0.03
C GLY A 112 4.21 3.06 -1.16
N GLY A 113 4.86 1.96 -0.86
CA GLY A 113 5.48 1.05 -1.80
C GLY A 113 7.01 1.06 -1.71
N PRO A 114 7.76 1.74 -2.59
CA PRO A 114 7.37 2.66 -3.69
C PRO A 114 6.54 1.98 -4.79
N GLY A 115 5.78 2.79 -5.54
CA GLY A 115 5.02 2.31 -6.69
C GLY A 115 3.50 2.22 -6.50
N GLN A 116 2.96 2.54 -5.32
CA GLN A 116 1.53 2.55 -5.08
C GLN A 116 0.87 3.84 -5.63
N SER A 117 -0.27 3.70 -6.31
CA SER A 117 -1.08 4.85 -6.74
C SER A 117 -1.83 5.44 -5.55
N ALA A 118 -1.67 6.74 -5.31
CA ALA A 118 -2.41 7.46 -4.27
C ALA A 118 -3.92 7.51 -4.60
N ILE A 119 -4.26 7.69 -5.88
CA ILE A 119 -5.66 7.73 -6.33
C ILE A 119 -6.33 6.35 -6.17
N ALA A 120 -5.61 5.26 -6.42
CA ALA A 120 -6.17 3.91 -6.27
C ALA A 120 -6.53 3.57 -4.82
N VAL A 121 -5.82 4.14 -3.85
CA VAL A 121 -6.12 3.92 -2.42
C VAL A 121 -7.02 5.00 -1.83
N ALA A 122 -7.41 6.01 -2.59
CA ALA A 122 -8.19 7.14 -2.08
C ALA A 122 -9.49 6.71 -1.38
N ALA A 123 -10.24 5.79 -1.99
CA ALA A 123 -11.51 5.33 -1.42
C ALA A 123 -11.36 4.66 -0.05
N SER A 124 -10.32 3.86 0.14
CA SER A 124 -10.06 3.17 1.42
C SER A 124 -9.51 4.12 2.50
N THR A 125 -8.84 5.21 2.09
CA THR A 125 -8.22 6.16 3.02
C THR A 125 -9.12 7.34 3.39
N MET A 126 -10.07 7.73 2.53
CA MET A 126 -10.94 8.89 2.79
C MET A 126 -11.71 8.82 4.10
N ALA A 127 -12.09 7.61 4.56
CA ALA A 127 -12.76 7.46 5.84
C ALA A 127 -11.91 7.95 7.04
N LEU A 128 -10.58 7.89 6.93
CA LEU A 128 -9.63 8.35 7.95
C LEU A 128 -9.57 9.89 8.00
N PHE A 129 -9.84 10.55 6.88
CA PHE A 129 -9.71 12.00 6.70
C PHE A 129 -11.04 12.75 6.67
N SER A 130 -12.16 12.07 6.94
CA SER A 130 -13.50 12.67 6.87
C SER A 130 -13.64 13.93 7.72
N ARG A 131 -13.06 13.98 8.93
CA ARG A 131 -13.07 15.17 9.79
C ARG A 131 -12.24 16.31 9.22
N LEU A 132 -11.06 16.03 8.67
CA LEU A 132 -10.21 17.02 8.00
C LEU A 132 -10.88 17.56 6.74
N ASN A 133 -11.55 16.70 5.97
CA ASN A 133 -12.27 17.08 4.76
C ASN A 133 -13.48 18.00 5.03
N ASN A 134 -13.94 18.13 6.28
CA ASN A 134 -14.95 19.14 6.59
C ASN A 134 -14.49 20.55 6.22
N ARG A 135 -13.21 20.88 6.40
CA ARG A 135 -12.68 22.24 6.18
C ARG A 135 -11.42 22.32 5.34
N ARG A 136 -10.85 21.18 4.88
CA ARG A 136 -9.66 21.11 4.03
C ARG A 136 -9.92 20.24 2.81
N ASP A 137 -9.42 20.68 1.69
CA ASP A 137 -9.35 19.83 0.51
C ASP A 137 -8.39 18.67 0.79
N ILE A 138 -8.75 17.46 0.35
CA ILE A 138 -7.85 16.30 0.40
C ILE A 138 -7.37 16.02 -1.01
N VAL A 139 -6.07 15.99 -1.20
CA VAL A 139 -5.42 15.87 -2.51
C VAL A 139 -4.68 14.55 -2.62
N PHE A 140 -4.96 13.81 -3.66
CA PHE A 140 -4.27 12.58 -4.04
C PHE A 140 -3.52 12.83 -5.33
N VAL A 141 -2.20 12.69 -5.31
CA VAL A 141 -1.36 12.84 -6.50
C VAL A 141 -0.73 11.48 -6.82
N ASP A 142 -1.03 10.95 -7.99
CA ASP A 142 -0.27 9.80 -8.47
C ASP A 142 1.15 10.26 -8.79
N GLN A 143 2.12 9.72 -8.05
CA GLN A 143 3.53 9.99 -8.30
C GLN A 143 3.90 9.52 -9.70
N ARG A 144 4.86 10.21 -10.38
CA ARG A 144 5.38 9.75 -11.68
C ARG A 144 5.71 8.26 -11.63
N GLY A 145 5.29 7.52 -12.64
CA GLY A 145 5.44 6.06 -12.72
C GLY A 145 4.29 5.28 -12.10
N THR A 146 3.31 5.92 -11.44
CA THR A 146 2.17 5.24 -10.80
C THR A 146 0.83 5.66 -11.39
N GLY A 147 -0.20 4.82 -11.20
CA GLY A 147 -1.57 5.13 -11.57
C GLY A 147 -1.72 5.62 -13.01
N ALA A 148 -2.16 6.87 -13.19
CA ALA A 148 -2.25 7.51 -14.50
C ALA A 148 -1.14 8.56 -14.76
N SER A 149 -0.12 8.63 -13.89
CA SER A 149 1.02 9.55 -14.00
C SER A 149 2.21 8.86 -14.68
N ALA A 150 2.14 8.72 -16.01
CA ALA A 150 3.16 8.03 -16.81
C ALA A 150 3.55 6.65 -16.21
N PRO A 151 2.60 5.71 -16.12
CA PRO A 151 2.75 4.47 -15.36
C PRO A 151 3.88 3.58 -15.87
N LEU A 152 4.74 3.12 -14.97
CA LEU A 152 5.74 2.09 -15.21
C LEU A 152 5.23 0.74 -14.68
N VAL A 153 4.11 0.27 -15.23
CA VAL A 153 3.46 -0.98 -14.85
C VAL A 153 4.00 -2.12 -15.68
N CYS A 154 4.38 -3.20 -15.02
CA CYS A 154 4.75 -4.45 -15.65
C CYS A 154 3.52 -5.35 -15.86
N PRO A 155 3.57 -6.31 -16.78
CA PRO A 155 2.52 -7.31 -16.90
C PRO A 155 2.29 -8.05 -15.59
N ASP A 156 1.03 -8.20 -15.24
CA ASP A 156 0.62 -8.97 -14.07
C ASP A 156 0.50 -10.44 -14.40
N ALA A 157 0.98 -11.28 -13.53
CA ALA A 157 0.71 -12.70 -13.53
C ALA A 157 -0.54 -12.96 -12.67
N GLU A 158 -1.73 -12.63 -13.20
CA GLU A 158 -2.99 -12.72 -12.45
C GLU A 158 -3.36 -14.13 -11.96
N HIS A 159 -2.76 -15.18 -12.51
CA HIS A 159 -3.12 -16.58 -12.23
C HIS A 159 -1.88 -17.49 -12.11
N GLU A 160 -0.83 -17.01 -11.42
CA GLU A 160 0.35 -17.82 -11.19
C GLU A 160 0.05 -19.07 -10.37
N SER A 161 0.47 -20.23 -10.87
CA SER A 161 0.52 -21.46 -10.09
C SER A 161 1.47 -21.33 -8.89
N LEU A 162 1.29 -22.17 -7.87
CA LEU A 162 2.21 -22.21 -6.74
C LEU A 162 3.64 -22.60 -7.16
N ALA A 163 3.79 -23.40 -8.23
CA ALA A 163 5.09 -23.74 -8.81
C ALA A 163 5.79 -22.51 -9.41
N GLU A 164 5.06 -21.66 -10.14
CA GLU A 164 5.60 -20.40 -10.67
C GLU A 164 5.97 -19.42 -9.57
N GLN A 165 5.15 -19.31 -8.52
CA GLN A 165 5.45 -18.46 -7.35
C GLN A 165 6.68 -18.96 -6.58
N ALA A 166 6.96 -20.25 -6.60
CA ALA A 166 8.12 -20.86 -5.94
C ALA A 166 9.40 -20.81 -6.78
N ASP A 167 9.33 -20.46 -8.06
CA ASP A 167 10.50 -20.38 -8.94
C ASP A 167 11.37 -19.14 -8.59
N PRO A 168 12.60 -19.35 -8.08
CA PRO A 168 13.45 -18.26 -7.63
C PRO A 168 13.97 -17.37 -8.78
N ASP A 169 13.96 -17.86 -10.01
CA ASP A 169 14.41 -17.10 -11.18
C ASP A 169 13.30 -16.32 -11.88
N ARG A 170 12.04 -16.62 -11.57
CA ARG A 170 10.89 -15.97 -12.19
C ARG A 170 10.88 -14.44 -12.01
N PRO A 171 11.12 -13.87 -10.81
CA PRO A 171 11.13 -12.42 -10.66
C PRO A 171 12.14 -11.70 -11.55
N TYR A 172 13.27 -12.34 -11.80
CA TYR A 172 14.32 -11.79 -12.69
C TYR A 172 13.92 -11.82 -14.15
N ARG A 173 13.29 -12.92 -14.61
CA ARG A 173 12.74 -12.99 -15.97
C ARG A 173 11.66 -11.93 -16.17
N LEU A 174 10.73 -11.81 -15.22
CA LEU A 174 9.68 -10.78 -15.26
C LEU A 174 10.24 -9.35 -15.26
N ALA A 175 11.32 -9.08 -14.54
CA ALA A 175 11.96 -7.76 -14.54
C ALA A 175 12.58 -7.43 -15.90
N VAL A 176 13.20 -8.40 -16.59
CA VAL A 176 13.75 -8.22 -17.92
C VAL A 176 12.64 -7.98 -18.95
N GLU A 177 11.59 -8.78 -18.92
CA GLU A 177 10.41 -8.63 -19.78
C GLU A 177 9.72 -7.27 -19.55
N CYS A 178 9.56 -6.89 -18.28
CA CYS A 178 9.02 -5.60 -17.88
C CYS A 178 9.84 -4.46 -18.50
N LYS A 179 11.16 -4.45 -18.32
CA LYS A 179 12.04 -3.41 -18.89
C LYS A 179 11.84 -3.31 -20.39
N ALA A 180 11.83 -4.45 -21.11
CA ALA A 180 11.63 -4.47 -22.56
C ALA A 180 10.27 -3.89 -23.00
N GLN A 181 9.23 -4.02 -22.17
CA GLN A 181 7.91 -3.42 -22.43
C GLN A 181 7.90 -1.93 -22.12
N LEU A 182 8.50 -1.51 -21.01
CA LEU A 182 8.58 -0.11 -20.62
C LEU A 182 9.35 0.74 -21.64
N LEU A 183 10.34 0.18 -22.30
CA LEU A 183 11.08 0.83 -23.40
C LEU A 183 10.22 1.11 -24.66
N LYS A 184 9.00 0.56 -24.73
CA LYS A 184 8.03 0.86 -25.81
C LYS A 184 7.10 2.01 -25.46
N LEU A 185 7.13 2.53 -24.23
CA LEU A 185 6.28 3.63 -23.79
C LEU A 185 6.64 4.93 -24.54
N PRO A 186 5.64 5.76 -24.91
CA PRO A 186 5.88 6.94 -25.75
C PRO A 186 6.79 7.98 -25.11
N TYR A 187 6.89 8.00 -23.78
CA TYR A 187 7.73 8.94 -23.01
C TYR A 187 9.08 8.34 -22.62
N VAL A 188 9.33 7.06 -22.84
CA VAL A 188 10.63 6.38 -22.59
C VAL A 188 11.34 6.21 -23.92
N LYS A 189 12.47 6.89 -24.12
CA LYS A 189 13.24 6.85 -25.37
C LYS A 189 14.51 6.02 -25.24
N SER A 190 14.98 5.84 -24.02
CA SER A 190 16.19 5.06 -23.69
C SER A 190 16.05 4.42 -22.30
N GLU A 191 16.91 3.46 -22.00
CA GLU A 191 16.94 2.84 -20.66
C GLU A 191 17.20 3.88 -19.56
N SER A 192 18.02 4.91 -19.82
CA SER A 192 18.33 5.95 -18.85
C SER A 192 17.09 6.75 -18.41
N ASP A 193 16.04 6.83 -19.25
CA ASP A 193 14.81 7.54 -18.90
C ASP A 193 14.07 6.87 -17.71
N LEU A 194 14.23 5.55 -17.52
CA LEU A 194 13.71 4.85 -16.34
C LEU A 194 14.36 5.32 -15.04
N GLY A 195 15.57 5.86 -15.10
CA GLY A 195 16.26 6.49 -13.96
C GLY A 195 15.68 7.84 -13.54
N LEU A 196 14.75 8.42 -14.30
CA LEU A 196 14.13 9.72 -14.00
C LEU A 196 12.88 9.63 -13.11
N PHE A 197 12.60 8.45 -12.54
CA PHE A 197 11.45 8.20 -11.67
C PHE A 197 11.87 8.11 -10.19
N THR A 198 12.89 8.87 -9.79
CA THR A 198 13.36 8.96 -8.40
C THR A 198 12.47 9.85 -7.53
N THR A 199 12.58 9.67 -6.21
CA THR A 199 11.86 10.48 -5.22
C THR A 199 12.20 11.97 -5.32
N SER A 200 13.48 12.30 -5.51
CA SER A 200 13.92 13.71 -5.61
C SER A 200 13.32 14.46 -6.79
N ILE A 201 13.03 13.76 -7.89
CA ILE A 201 12.33 14.36 -9.05
C ILE A 201 10.82 14.40 -8.79
N ALA A 202 10.26 13.35 -8.21
CA ALA A 202 8.82 13.24 -7.95
C ALA A 202 8.28 14.34 -7.04
N VAL A 203 9.05 14.80 -6.05
CA VAL A 203 8.62 15.91 -5.16
C VAL A 203 8.55 17.25 -5.88
N GLN A 204 9.27 17.43 -6.99
CA GLN A 204 9.15 18.62 -7.84
C GLN A 204 7.82 18.64 -8.62
N ASP A 205 7.31 17.46 -8.99
CA ASP A 205 5.98 17.35 -9.59
C ASP A 205 4.90 17.62 -8.55
N LEU A 206 5.07 17.10 -7.33
CA LEU A 206 4.16 17.36 -6.22
C LEU A 206 4.05 18.85 -5.91
N ASP A 207 5.18 19.56 -5.88
CA ASP A 207 5.19 21.03 -5.68
C ASP A 207 4.55 21.79 -6.86
N ALA A 208 4.70 21.28 -8.07
CA ALA A 208 4.02 21.86 -9.22
C ALA A 208 2.49 21.72 -9.12
N VAL A 209 1.98 20.57 -8.62
CA VAL A 209 0.54 20.40 -8.34
C VAL A 209 0.08 21.35 -7.22
N ARG A 210 0.87 21.51 -6.14
CA ARG A 210 0.57 22.50 -5.09
C ARG A 210 0.39 23.91 -5.67
N ARG A 211 1.31 24.33 -6.54
CA ARG A 211 1.27 25.65 -7.17
C ARG A 211 0.09 25.79 -8.14
N GLU A 212 -0.23 24.73 -8.89
CA GLU A 212 -1.40 24.69 -9.78
C GLU A 212 -2.70 24.90 -9.00
N LEU A 213 -2.79 24.32 -7.78
CA LEU A 213 -3.92 24.50 -6.88
C LEU A 213 -3.92 25.84 -6.13
N GLY A 214 -2.91 26.69 -6.33
CA GLY A 214 -2.78 27.98 -5.67
C GLY A 214 -2.52 27.91 -4.16
N ALA A 215 -2.12 26.74 -3.64
CA ALA A 215 -1.85 26.55 -2.21
C ALA A 215 -0.47 27.13 -1.84
N GLU A 216 -0.42 28.07 -0.89
CA GLU A 216 0.85 28.59 -0.37
C GLU A 216 1.59 27.52 0.43
N ARG A 217 0.88 26.87 1.36
CA ARG A 217 1.39 25.77 2.20
C ARG A 217 0.43 24.59 2.16
N ILE A 218 0.97 23.40 2.38
CA ILE A 218 0.22 22.15 2.42
C ILE A 218 0.52 21.36 3.69
N ASP A 219 -0.44 20.52 4.10
CA ASP A 219 -0.21 19.48 5.08
C ASP A 219 0.14 18.17 4.34
N LEU A 220 1.19 17.49 4.78
CA LEU A 220 1.63 16.23 4.19
C LEU A 220 1.22 15.06 5.08
N VAL A 221 0.64 14.01 4.51
CA VAL A 221 0.42 12.74 5.19
C VAL A 221 1.03 11.63 4.35
N GLY A 222 2.18 11.15 4.80
CA GLY A 222 2.90 10.06 4.13
C GLY A 222 2.73 8.74 4.88
N ALA A 223 2.55 7.65 4.13
CA ALA A 223 2.53 6.30 4.67
C ALA A 223 3.68 5.47 4.09
N SER A 224 4.46 4.77 4.95
CA SER A 224 5.56 3.91 4.53
C SER A 224 6.57 4.68 3.65
N TYR A 225 6.84 4.25 2.41
CA TYR A 225 7.66 5.01 1.46
C TYR A 225 7.17 6.47 1.29
N GLY A 226 5.87 6.74 1.39
CA GLY A 226 5.33 8.11 1.34
C GLY A 226 5.89 9.03 2.42
N THR A 227 6.42 8.49 3.52
CA THR A 227 7.12 9.27 4.56
C THR A 227 8.48 9.77 4.07
N ARG A 228 9.19 8.97 3.25
CA ARG A 228 10.42 9.38 2.55
C ARG A 228 10.13 10.51 1.57
N VAL A 229 9.02 10.41 0.82
CA VAL A 229 8.56 11.47 -0.09
C VAL A 229 8.28 12.76 0.71
N ALA A 230 7.60 12.66 1.86
CA ALA A 230 7.33 13.82 2.72
C ALA A 230 8.61 14.48 3.25
N LEU A 231 9.58 13.67 3.70
CA LEU A 231 10.87 14.16 4.19
C LEU A 231 11.67 14.85 3.08
N GLU A 232 11.70 14.28 1.88
CA GLU A 232 12.36 14.87 0.73
C GLU A 232 11.65 16.16 0.27
N TYR A 233 10.31 16.19 0.32
CA TYR A 233 9.55 17.40 0.03
C TYR A 233 9.87 18.52 1.03
N GLN A 234 9.92 18.24 2.33
CA GLN A 234 10.34 19.21 3.35
C GLN A 234 11.75 19.73 3.11
N ARG A 235 12.66 18.86 2.68
CA ARG A 235 14.04 19.26 2.37
C ARG A 235 14.12 20.21 1.19
N GLN A 236 13.37 19.95 0.09
CA GLN A 236 13.41 20.80 -1.11
C GLN A 236 12.53 22.05 -0.99
N PHE A 237 11.37 21.95 -0.32
CA PHE A 237 10.35 23.00 -0.26
C PHE A 237 9.94 23.34 1.19
N PRO A 238 10.89 23.70 2.09
CA PRO A 238 10.61 23.86 3.51
C PRO A 238 9.54 24.91 3.82
N LYS A 239 9.44 25.96 3.00
CA LYS A 239 8.46 27.05 3.18
C LYS A 239 7.05 26.67 2.74
N ALA A 240 6.90 25.61 1.92
CA ALA A 240 5.61 25.14 1.43
C ALA A 240 4.92 24.15 2.37
N VAL A 241 5.59 23.71 3.44
CA VAL A 241 5.03 22.75 4.40
C VAL A 241 4.45 23.50 5.60
N ARG A 242 3.21 23.17 5.95
CA ARG A 242 2.59 23.62 7.19
C ARG A 242 2.73 22.57 8.29
N ARG A 243 2.42 21.30 8.02
CA ARG A 243 2.57 20.17 8.93
C ARG A 243 2.82 18.88 8.17
N SER A 244 3.44 17.92 8.85
CA SER A 244 3.66 16.59 8.28
C SER A 244 3.28 15.48 9.25
N VAL A 245 2.58 14.47 8.76
CA VAL A 245 2.31 13.21 9.44
C VAL A 245 3.04 12.10 8.70
N LEU A 246 3.84 11.34 9.41
CA LEU A 246 4.70 10.28 8.88
C LEU A 246 4.28 8.95 9.52
N ASP A 247 3.50 8.13 8.82
CA ASP A 247 3.00 6.85 9.32
C ASP A 247 3.84 5.67 8.80
N GLY A 248 4.51 4.95 9.70
CA GLY A 248 5.46 3.90 9.33
C GLY A 248 6.70 4.49 8.65
N VAL A 249 7.55 5.12 9.44
CA VAL A 249 8.61 6.02 8.94
C VAL A 249 9.72 5.27 8.23
N ALA A 250 9.86 5.50 6.92
CA ALA A 250 10.95 5.01 6.06
C ALA A 250 11.90 6.16 5.70
N PRO A 251 12.96 6.43 6.48
CA PRO A 251 13.85 7.55 6.21
C PRO A 251 14.65 7.37 4.91
N PRO A 252 15.10 8.47 4.28
CA PRO A 252 15.81 8.39 2.99
C PRO A 252 17.14 7.64 3.08
N ASP A 253 17.78 7.60 4.25
CA ASP A 253 19.02 6.87 4.48
C ASP A 253 18.83 5.39 4.85
N MET A 254 17.61 4.90 4.93
CA MET A 254 17.27 3.49 5.08
C MET A 254 17.49 2.75 3.76
N ALA A 255 18.33 1.73 3.75
CA ALA A 255 18.42 0.79 2.63
C ALA A 255 17.38 -0.32 2.83
N LEU A 256 16.20 -0.17 2.21
CA LEU A 256 15.03 -1.02 2.43
C LEU A 256 15.34 -2.53 2.44
N PRO A 257 16.04 -3.10 1.42
CA PRO A 257 16.22 -4.55 1.38
C PRO A 257 17.07 -5.11 2.54
N ALA A 258 18.02 -4.34 3.06
CA ALA A 258 18.87 -4.77 4.17
C ALA A 258 18.16 -4.61 5.52
N SER A 259 17.51 -3.47 5.75
CA SER A 259 16.77 -3.21 7.01
C SER A 259 15.67 -4.25 7.24
N PHE A 260 15.01 -4.69 6.19
CA PHE A 260 13.92 -5.68 6.29
C PHE A 260 14.36 -6.99 6.94
N SER A 261 15.58 -7.47 6.73
CA SER A 261 16.03 -8.71 7.38
C SER A 261 16.04 -8.59 8.90
N PHE A 262 16.61 -7.50 9.42
CA PHE A 262 16.66 -7.21 10.84
C PHE A 262 15.27 -6.94 11.43
N ASP A 263 14.48 -6.07 10.77
CA ASP A 263 13.18 -5.63 11.25
C ASP A 263 12.12 -6.75 11.24
N ASN A 264 12.13 -7.59 10.21
CA ASN A 264 11.27 -8.79 10.17
C ASN A 264 11.64 -9.79 11.25
N GLN A 265 12.94 -9.98 11.54
CA GLN A 265 13.37 -10.84 12.63
C GLN A 265 12.87 -10.32 13.98
N ALA A 266 13.00 -9.03 14.25
CA ALA A 266 12.53 -8.42 15.48
C ALA A 266 11.00 -8.58 15.64
N ALA A 267 10.23 -8.44 14.57
CA ALA A 267 8.78 -8.64 14.60
C ALA A 267 8.41 -10.12 14.83
N LEU A 268 9.13 -11.07 14.24
CA LEU A 268 8.94 -12.50 14.48
C LEU A 268 9.28 -12.86 15.92
N ASP A 269 10.40 -12.34 16.45
CA ASP A 269 10.81 -12.59 17.84
C ASP A 269 9.77 -12.05 18.82
N ALA A 270 9.21 -10.86 18.56
CA ALA A 270 8.13 -10.28 19.35
C ALA A 270 6.85 -11.11 19.28
N LEU A 271 6.53 -11.74 18.15
CA LEU A 271 5.42 -12.69 18.03
C LEU A 271 5.64 -13.93 18.91
N VAL A 272 6.83 -14.53 18.83
CA VAL A 272 7.19 -15.73 19.61
C VAL A 272 7.14 -15.46 21.11
N VAL A 273 7.72 -14.33 21.54
CA VAL A 273 7.68 -13.89 22.95
C VAL A 273 6.24 -13.70 23.43
N ALA A 274 5.40 -13.07 22.61
CA ALA A 274 3.99 -12.88 22.98
C ALA A 274 3.21 -14.19 23.06
N CYS A 275 3.45 -15.14 22.14
CA CYS A 275 2.86 -16.47 22.21
C CYS A 275 3.31 -17.21 23.49
N ALA A 276 4.58 -17.16 23.83
CA ALA A 276 5.10 -17.78 25.06
C ALA A 276 4.52 -17.14 26.33
N ALA A 277 4.19 -15.86 26.31
CA ALA A 277 3.58 -15.16 27.43
C ALA A 277 2.06 -15.40 27.57
N GLU A 278 1.38 -15.84 26.51
CA GLU A 278 -0.04 -16.17 26.51
C GLU A 278 -0.22 -17.65 26.88
N PRO A 279 -0.84 -18.00 28.03
CA PRO A 279 -0.89 -19.39 28.50
C PRO A 279 -1.53 -20.37 27.52
N ALA A 280 -2.52 -19.95 26.75
CA ALA A 280 -3.17 -20.79 25.74
C ALA A 280 -2.23 -21.07 24.57
N CYS A 281 -1.61 -20.01 24.00
CA CYS A 281 -0.67 -20.14 22.89
C CYS A 281 0.56 -20.97 23.28
N ALA A 282 1.13 -20.73 24.45
CA ALA A 282 2.28 -21.49 24.95
C ALA A 282 2.00 -23.01 25.11
N ARG A 283 0.78 -23.37 25.51
CA ARG A 283 0.39 -24.80 25.62
C ARG A 283 0.15 -25.44 24.25
N GLU A 284 -0.48 -24.71 23.33
CA GLU A 284 -0.85 -25.24 22.01
C GLU A 284 0.36 -25.26 21.06
N HIS A 285 1.27 -24.29 21.18
CA HIS A 285 2.44 -24.14 20.30
C HIS A 285 3.76 -24.12 21.10
N PRO A 286 4.08 -25.20 21.87
CA PRO A 286 5.34 -25.25 22.61
C PRO A 286 6.52 -25.20 21.66
N ASP A 287 7.60 -24.51 22.05
CA ASP A 287 8.84 -24.39 21.26
C ASP A 287 8.64 -23.84 19.82
N LEU A 288 7.70 -22.91 19.63
CA LEU A 288 7.32 -22.37 18.33
C LEU A 288 8.54 -21.96 17.47
N TYR A 289 9.50 -21.25 18.07
CA TYR A 289 10.69 -20.81 17.33
C TYR A 289 11.56 -21.99 16.87
N ARG A 290 11.73 -23.02 17.71
CA ARG A 290 12.50 -24.22 17.37
C ARG A 290 11.83 -24.98 16.21
N ARG A 291 10.50 -25.13 16.24
CA ARG A 291 9.73 -25.75 15.15
C ARG A 291 9.87 -24.95 13.86
N PHE A 292 9.77 -23.63 13.92
CA PHE A 292 10.00 -22.77 12.76
C PHE A 292 11.41 -22.92 12.20
N ALA A 293 12.43 -22.91 13.04
CA ALA A 293 13.82 -23.11 12.61
C ALA A 293 14.04 -24.47 11.94
N ALA A 294 13.47 -25.56 12.51
CA ALA A 294 13.52 -26.90 11.91
C ALA A 294 12.80 -26.95 10.56
N LEU A 295 11.63 -26.29 10.45
CA LEU A 295 10.90 -26.18 9.20
C LEU A 295 11.74 -25.47 8.13
N LEU A 296 12.39 -24.36 8.45
CA LEU A 296 13.30 -23.66 7.53
C LEU A 296 14.48 -24.51 7.10
N GLN A 297 15.04 -25.36 7.98
CA GLN A 297 16.14 -26.27 7.64
C GLN A 297 15.70 -27.43 6.75
N SER A 298 14.42 -27.80 6.75
CA SER A 298 13.87 -28.86 5.91
C SER A 298 13.61 -28.45 4.46
N LEU A 299 13.80 -27.17 4.13
CA LEU A 299 13.56 -26.62 2.80
C LEU A 299 14.86 -26.60 1.97
N PRO A 300 14.78 -26.77 0.62
CA PRO A 300 13.55 -26.94 -0.18
C PRO A 300 12.96 -28.34 -0.10
N ARG A 301 11.63 -28.47 -0.26
CA ARG A 301 10.95 -29.77 -0.29
C ARG A 301 9.73 -29.77 -1.22
N ALA A 302 9.44 -30.91 -1.84
CA ALA A 302 8.21 -31.11 -2.59
C ALA A 302 7.00 -31.12 -1.64
N VAL A 303 5.98 -30.36 -1.96
CA VAL A 303 4.74 -30.24 -1.20
C VAL A 303 3.53 -30.25 -2.13
N LYS A 304 2.38 -30.64 -1.58
CA LYS A 304 1.09 -30.56 -2.25
C LYS A 304 0.17 -29.66 -1.42
N ALA A 305 -0.40 -28.63 -2.04
CA ALA A 305 -1.34 -27.74 -1.36
C ALA A 305 -2.42 -27.23 -2.32
N ALA A 306 -3.57 -26.83 -1.78
CA ALA A 306 -4.58 -26.16 -2.56
C ALA A 306 -4.14 -24.71 -2.86
N HIS A 307 -4.24 -24.31 -4.13
CA HIS A 307 -4.01 -22.92 -4.50
C HIS A 307 -5.12 -22.03 -3.90
N PRO A 308 -4.77 -20.99 -3.13
CA PRO A 308 -5.72 -20.26 -2.29
C PRO A 308 -6.84 -19.53 -3.05
N LEU A 309 -6.61 -19.17 -4.32
CA LEU A 309 -7.62 -18.48 -5.13
C LEU A 309 -8.44 -19.43 -6.01
N SER A 310 -7.82 -20.50 -6.55
CA SER A 310 -8.51 -21.43 -7.46
C SER A 310 -9.06 -22.67 -6.77
N GLY A 311 -8.60 -23.01 -5.56
CA GLY A 311 -8.92 -24.24 -4.83
C GLY A 311 -8.30 -25.50 -5.45
N ARG A 312 -7.55 -25.40 -6.56
CA ARG A 312 -6.92 -26.56 -7.21
C ARG A 312 -5.75 -27.06 -6.38
N ALA A 313 -5.64 -28.38 -6.25
CA ALA A 313 -4.47 -29.00 -5.65
C ALA A 313 -3.29 -28.91 -6.63
N GLU A 314 -2.18 -28.37 -6.17
CA GLU A 314 -0.95 -28.19 -6.94
C GLU A 314 0.22 -28.84 -6.21
N GLU A 315 1.15 -29.40 -6.97
CA GLU A 315 2.42 -29.94 -6.47
C GLU A 315 3.56 -29.01 -6.90
N PHE A 316 4.39 -28.61 -5.94
CA PHE A 316 5.49 -27.68 -6.19
C PHE A 316 6.62 -27.87 -5.17
N VAL A 317 7.76 -27.24 -5.43
CA VAL A 317 8.88 -27.22 -4.48
C VAL A 317 8.78 -25.97 -3.63
N LEU A 318 8.38 -26.13 -2.35
CA LEU A 318 8.38 -25.03 -1.39
C LEU A 318 9.83 -24.64 -1.08
N THR A 319 10.16 -23.37 -1.33
CA THR A 319 11.47 -22.79 -1.05
C THR A 319 11.47 -22.06 0.29
N ARG A 320 12.68 -21.82 0.83
CA ARG A 320 12.89 -21.00 2.02
C ARG A 320 12.33 -19.57 1.83
N ASP A 321 12.59 -18.98 0.68
CA ASP A 321 12.18 -17.60 0.38
C ASP A 321 10.66 -17.45 0.30
N MET A 322 9.96 -18.44 -0.30
CA MET A 322 8.50 -18.45 -0.34
C MET A 322 7.91 -18.52 1.07
N LEU A 323 8.46 -19.38 1.94
CA LEU A 323 7.99 -19.51 3.33
C LEU A 323 8.28 -18.24 4.14
N LEU A 324 9.49 -17.69 4.05
CA LEU A 324 9.85 -16.44 4.74
C LEU A 324 9.02 -15.27 4.21
N GLY A 325 8.70 -15.25 2.92
CA GLY A 325 7.79 -14.28 2.31
C GLY A 325 6.39 -14.35 2.92
N ALA A 326 5.84 -15.54 3.09
CA ALA A 326 4.53 -15.76 3.73
C ALA A 326 4.51 -15.25 5.19
N VAL A 327 5.54 -15.58 5.97
CA VAL A 327 5.69 -15.09 7.36
C VAL A 327 5.82 -13.57 7.39
N ARG A 328 6.71 -12.99 6.58
CA ARG A 328 6.89 -11.54 6.46
C ARG A 328 5.57 -10.83 6.16
N ASN A 329 4.84 -11.29 5.14
CA ASN A 329 3.60 -10.65 4.72
C ASN A 329 2.52 -10.71 5.81
N ALA A 330 2.44 -11.80 6.58
CA ALA A 330 1.53 -11.90 7.70
C ALA A 330 1.90 -10.94 8.85
N LEU A 331 3.20 -10.73 9.12
CA LEU A 331 3.67 -9.83 10.19
C LEU A 331 3.26 -8.36 9.97
N TYR A 332 3.00 -7.93 8.72
CA TYR A 332 2.53 -6.56 8.45
C TYR A 332 1.21 -6.23 9.15
N VAL A 333 0.34 -7.23 9.35
CA VAL A 333 -1.00 -7.04 9.88
C VAL A 333 -1.14 -7.86 11.17
N PRO A 334 -1.28 -7.27 12.36
CA PRO A 334 -1.33 -8.01 13.62
C PRO A 334 -2.38 -9.11 13.67
N ALA A 335 -3.54 -8.92 13.01
CA ALA A 335 -4.58 -9.94 12.92
C ALA A 335 -4.15 -11.17 12.09
N LEU A 336 -3.35 -10.98 11.03
CA LEU A 336 -2.76 -12.08 10.27
C LEU A 336 -1.59 -12.73 11.01
N ALA A 337 -0.76 -11.91 11.67
CA ALA A 337 0.34 -12.38 12.50
C ALA A 337 -0.15 -13.28 13.65
N ALA A 338 -1.34 -13.00 14.20
CA ALA A 338 -1.96 -13.82 15.24
C ALA A 338 -2.26 -15.27 14.79
N ALA A 339 -2.37 -15.53 13.48
CA ALA A 339 -2.55 -16.87 12.92
C ALA A 339 -1.22 -17.60 12.63
N LEU A 340 -0.08 -16.92 12.72
CA LEU A 340 1.22 -17.53 12.43
C LEU A 340 1.61 -18.68 13.37
N PRO A 341 1.34 -18.65 14.70
CA PRO A 341 1.65 -19.77 15.57
C PRO A 341 1.03 -21.08 15.08
N GLU A 342 -0.27 -21.08 14.78
CA GLU A 342 -0.98 -22.26 14.25
C GLU A 342 -0.50 -22.64 12.85
N ALA A 343 -0.30 -21.65 11.97
CA ALA A 343 0.16 -21.91 10.60
C ALA A 343 1.58 -22.49 10.55
N ILE A 344 2.48 -22.08 11.44
CA ILE A 344 3.84 -22.65 11.57
C ILE A 344 3.76 -24.05 12.15
N ASP A 345 2.91 -24.28 13.14
CA ASP A 345 2.77 -25.57 13.79
C ASP A 345 2.19 -26.63 12.82
N THR A 346 1.13 -26.30 12.07
CA THR A 346 0.56 -27.18 11.03
C THR A 346 1.56 -27.44 9.91
N ALA A 347 2.30 -26.40 9.46
CA ALA A 347 3.35 -26.57 8.46
C ALA A 347 4.50 -27.48 8.93
N SER A 348 4.84 -27.47 10.23
CA SER A 348 5.84 -28.40 10.80
C SER A 348 5.42 -29.86 10.73
N ARG A 349 4.10 -30.11 10.65
CA ARG A 349 3.50 -31.44 10.44
C ARG A 349 3.26 -31.79 8.96
N GLY A 350 3.61 -30.88 8.03
CA GLY A 350 3.48 -31.06 6.59
C GLY A 350 2.22 -30.44 5.96
N GLU A 351 1.45 -29.65 6.70
CA GLU A 351 0.21 -29.00 6.26
C GLU A 351 0.47 -27.51 5.98
N PHE A 352 0.74 -27.16 4.72
CA PHE A 352 1.20 -25.82 4.32
C PHE A 352 0.08 -24.84 3.94
N ALA A 353 -1.17 -25.30 3.86
CA ALA A 353 -2.30 -24.51 3.39
C ALA A 353 -2.49 -23.20 4.20
N GLY A 354 -2.28 -23.24 5.53
CA GLY A 354 -2.38 -22.06 6.39
C GLY A 354 -1.40 -20.96 6.02
N LEU A 355 -0.10 -21.29 5.86
CA LEU A 355 0.94 -20.31 5.48
C LEU A 355 0.72 -19.76 4.06
N ILE A 356 0.36 -20.62 3.10
CA ILE A 356 0.08 -20.23 1.72
C ILE A 356 -1.15 -19.28 1.67
N GLY A 357 -2.20 -19.61 2.43
CA GLY A 357 -3.40 -18.78 2.55
C GLY A 357 -3.11 -17.40 3.16
N LEU A 358 -2.30 -17.31 4.20
CA LEU A 358 -1.88 -16.05 4.80
C LEU A 358 -1.14 -15.17 3.79
N ASN A 359 -0.24 -15.76 3.00
CA ASN A 359 0.48 -15.03 1.95
C ASN A 359 -0.48 -14.44 0.91
N SER A 360 -1.45 -15.23 0.41
CA SER A 360 -2.38 -14.78 -0.61
C SER A 360 -3.32 -13.67 -0.12
N THR A 361 -3.69 -13.66 1.16
CA THR A 361 -4.53 -12.61 1.75
C THR A 361 -3.87 -11.24 1.65
N PHE A 362 -2.54 -11.18 1.74
CA PHE A 362 -1.79 -9.94 1.60
C PHE A 362 -1.61 -9.54 0.12
N THR A 363 -1.31 -10.50 -0.76
CA THR A 363 -0.92 -10.24 -2.15
C THR A 363 -2.09 -10.04 -3.13
N SER A 364 -3.31 -10.49 -2.79
CA SER A 364 -4.46 -10.50 -3.71
C SER A 364 -5.21 -9.17 -3.89
N ARG A 365 -4.87 -8.13 -3.14
CA ARG A 365 -5.58 -6.84 -3.16
C ARG A 365 -5.17 -5.98 -4.35
N LYS A 366 -6.05 -5.77 -5.34
CA LYS A 366 -5.78 -4.91 -6.52
C LYS A 366 -5.38 -3.47 -6.17
N ALA A 367 -5.99 -2.87 -5.16
CA ALA A 367 -5.71 -1.49 -4.76
C ALA A 367 -4.30 -1.28 -4.18
N THR A 368 -3.63 -2.36 -3.74
CA THR A 368 -2.28 -2.30 -3.19
C THR A 368 -1.21 -2.72 -4.19
N ARG A 369 -1.58 -3.02 -5.45
CA ARG A 369 -0.60 -3.38 -6.48
C ARG A 369 0.37 -2.25 -6.73
N LEU A 370 1.63 -2.60 -6.82
CA LEU A 370 2.71 -1.66 -7.09
C LEU A 370 2.97 -1.57 -8.60
N ALA A 371 3.26 -0.39 -9.10
CA ALA A 371 3.88 -0.21 -10.41
C ALA A 371 5.33 -0.72 -10.31
N THR A 372 5.56 -1.97 -10.70
CA THR A 372 6.83 -2.68 -10.48
C THR A 372 8.01 -1.97 -11.13
N GLY A 373 7.83 -1.40 -12.32
CA GLY A 373 8.89 -0.62 -12.98
C GLY A 373 9.27 0.63 -12.19
N MET A 374 8.28 1.35 -11.63
CA MET A 374 8.54 2.49 -10.74
C MET A 374 9.21 2.04 -9.44
N HIS A 375 8.74 0.95 -8.84
CA HIS A 375 9.36 0.37 -7.65
C HIS A 375 10.85 0.08 -7.87
N LEU A 376 11.18 -0.61 -8.98
CA LEU A 376 12.56 -0.92 -9.32
C LEU A 376 13.38 0.35 -9.61
N SER A 377 12.81 1.35 -10.31
CA SER A 377 13.51 2.61 -10.58
C SER A 377 13.91 3.34 -9.29
N VAL A 378 13.04 3.33 -8.27
CA VAL A 378 13.35 3.92 -6.96
C VAL A 378 14.35 3.07 -6.19
N VAL A 379 14.05 1.78 -5.94
CA VAL A 379 14.88 0.93 -5.06
C VAL A 379 16.28 0.74 -5.63
N CYS A 380 16.39 0.57 -6.96
CA CYS A 380 17.69 0.38 -7.60
C CYS A 380 18.55 1.65 -7.63
N ALA A 381 17.92 2.84 -7.60
CA ALA A 381 18.65 4.10 -7.55
C ALA A 381 18.97 4.55 -6.10
N GLU A 382 18.00 4.42 -5.19
CA GLU A 382 18.06 5.04 -3.86
C GLU A 382 18.56 4.10 -2.75
N ASP A 383 18.23 2.79 -2.82
CA ASP A 383 18.49 1.85 -1.74
C ASP A 383 19.68 0.92 -2.03
N VAL A 384 19.64 0.20 -3.16
CA VAL A 384 20.64 -0.84 -3.48
C VAL A 384 22.08 -0.32 -3.56
N PRO A 385 22.39 0.90 -4.07
CA PRO A 385 23.75 1.41 -4.06
C PRO A 385 24.34 1.61 -2.66
N ARG A 386 23.49 1.57 -1.64
CA ARG A 386 23.90 1.73 -0.23
C ARG A 386 24.03 0.42 0.53
N LEU A 387 23.78 -0.72 -0.11
CA LEU A 387 24.08 -2.03 0.43
C LEU A 387 25.59 -2.28 0.36
N PRO A 388 26.22 -2.83 1.39
CA PRO A 388 25.77 -3.31 2.69
C PRO A 388 25.89 -2.25 3.82
N PHE A 389 25.95 -0.95 3.54
CA PHE A 389 26.34 0.13 4.46
C PHE A 389 25.27 0.50 5.49
N ASN A 390 24.24 -0.31 5.64
CA ASN A 390 23.11 -0.02 6.49
C ASN A 390 23.40 -0.16 8.00
N GLY A 391 24.49 -0.82 8.38
CA GLY A 391 24.83 -1.07 9.78
C GLY A 391 23.98 -2.15 10.48
N ASP A 392 22.89 -2.60 9.86
CA ASP A 392 22.02 -3.63 10.41
C ASP A 392 22.64 -5.03 10.23
N ARG A 393 22.57 -5.86 11.27
CA ARG A 393 22.95 -7.27 11.16
C ARG A 393 21.79 -8.06 10.59
N PRO A 394 22.06 -9.01 9.68
CA PRO A 394 21.01 -9.89 9.16
C PRO A 394 20.29 -10.65 10.28
N GLY A 395 18.97 -10.75 10.19
CA GLY A 395 18.19 -11.57 11.11
C GLY A 395 18.54 -13.05 10.98
N ALA A 396 18.50 -13.79 12.10
CA ALA A 396 18.89 -15.20 12.16
C ALA A 396 18.06 -16.10 11.20
N SER A 397 16.77 -15.83 11.05
CA SER A 397 15.88 -16.55 10.13
C SER A 397 15.86 -15.95 8.74
N PHE A 398 15.83 -14.63 8.63
CA PHE A 398 15.68 -13.93 7.34
C PHE A 398 16.97 -13.78 6.54
N GLY A 399 18.14 -13.80 7.19
CA GLY A 399 19.44 -13.81 6.52
C GLY A 399 19.68 -12.61 5.61
N VAL A 400 20.49 -12.79 4.57
CA VAL A 400 20.85 -11.75 3.60
C VAL A 400 20.14 -11.91 2.24
N GLU A 401 19.32 -12.94 2.09
CA GLU A 401 18.81 -13.35 0.77
C GLU A 401 17.92 -12.29 0.13
N PHE A 402 17.15 -11.56 0.95
CA PHE A 402 16.31 -10.48 0.43
C PHE A 402 17.15 -9.30 -0.12
N ALA A 403 18.27 -8.97 0.51
CA ALA A 403 19.19 -7.97 -0.02
C ALA A 403 19.84 -8.44 -1.33
N ARG A 404 20.33 -9.68 -1.38
CA ARG A 404 20.90 -10.30 -2.59
C ARG A 404 19.90 -10.37 -3.74
N PHE A 405 18.65 -10.66 -3.44
CA PHE A 405 17.56 -10.64 -4.41
C PHE A 405 17.45 -9.28 -5.11
N TYR A 406 17.46 -8.18 -4.35
CA TYR A 406 17.42 -6.84 -4.94
C TYR A 406 18.74 -6.45 -5.63
N GLU A 407 19.89 -6.84 -5.11
CA GLU A 407 21.18 -6.65 -5.81
C GLU A 407 21.13 -7.27 -7.21
N ARG A 408 20.62 -8.50 -7.30
CA ARG A 408 20.48 -9.20 -8.58
C ARG A 408 19.42 -8.54 -9.49
N LEU A 409 18.25 -8.17 -8.98
CA LEU A 409 17.23 -7.45 -9.77
C LEU A 409 17.77 -6.14 -10.33
N CYS A 410 18.48 -5.38 -9.51
CA CYS A 410 18.99 -4.06 -9.86
C CYS A 410 20.27 -4.10 -10.70
N SER A 411 20.90 -5.27 -10.89
CA SER A 411 22.09 -5.39 -11.75
C SER A 411 21.81 -5.08 -13.21
N ALA A 412 20.57 -5.36 -13.67
CA ALA A 412 20.12 -5.12 -15.04
C ALA A 412 19.12 -3.95 -15.15
N TRP A 413 18.83 -3.24 -14.05
CA TRP A 413 17.89 -2.10 -14.04
C TRP A 413 18.65 -0.78 -14.10
N PRO A 414 18.22 0.19 -14.96
CA PRO A 414 18.86 1.50 -15.04
C PRO A 414 18.76 2.26 -13.71
N ARG A 415 19.84 2.90 -13.32
CA ARG A 415 19.90 3.67 -12.08
C ARG A 415 19.85 5.17 -12.38
N GLY A 416 18.96 5.87 -11.70
CA GLY A 416 18.90 7.32 -11.74
C GLY A 416 19.92 7.96 -10.79
N ASP A 417 20.22 9.22 -11.05
CA ASP A 417 21.05 10.03 -10.17
C ASP A 417 20.27 10.43 -8.92
N VAL A 418 20.84 10.17 -7.76
CA VAL A 418 20.30 10.55 -6.46
C VAL A 418 21.25 11.55 -5.79
N PRO A 419 20.82 12.79 -5.57
CA PRO A 419 21.67 13.78 -4.91
C PRO A 419 22.10 13.32 -3.52
N ALA A 420 23.37 13.52 -3.14
CA ALA A 420 23.86 13.13 -1.81
C ALA A 420 23.03 13.75 -0.67
N ALA A 421 22.53 14.97 -0.86
CA ALA A 421 21.66 15.66 0.10
C ALA A 421 20.31 14.94 0.35
N PHE A 422 19.85 14.07 -0.55
CA PHE A 422 18.65 13.25 -0.38
C PHE A 422 18.72 12.39 0.89
N TYR A 423 19.89 11.84 1.18
CA TYR A 423 20.09 10.94 2.33
C TYR A 423 20.24 11.68 3.67
N GLY A 424 20.27 13.01 3.64
CA GLY A 424 20.40 13.84 4.84
C GLY A 424 19.05 14.16 5.47
N LEU A 425 18.95 14.03 6.78
CA LEU A 425 17.81 14.54 7.54
C LEU A 425 18.14 15.97 8.00
N VAL A 426 17.26 16.92 7.68
CA VAL A 426 17.40 18.33 8.08
C VAL A 426 16.45 18.64 9.23
N THR A 427 16.79 19.64 10.05
CA THR A 427 15.89 20.14 11.11
C THR A 427 14.52 20.49 10.51
N ALA A 428 13.46 20.06 11.16
CA ALA A 428 12.09 20.28 10.65
C ALA A 428 11.74 21.77 10.65
N PRO A 429 11.30 22.30 9.50
CA PRO A 429 10.88 23.70 9.40
C PRO A 429 9.48 23.95 9.96
N ALA A 430 8.69 22.91 10.18
CA ALA A 430 7.30 22.92 10.61
C ALA A 430 7.01 21.66 11.46
N PRO A 431 5.90 21.61 12.23
CA PRO A 431 5.58 20.46 13.07
C PRO A 431 5.47 19.14 12.30
N VAL A 432 6.10 18.10 12.85
CA VAL A 432 6.08 16.73 12.34
C VAL A 432 5.55 15.78 13.41
N LEU A 433 4.56 14.97 13.05
CA LEU A 433 4.07 13.85 13.85
C LEU A 433 4.50 12.54 13.20
N ALA A 434 5.46 11.86 13.78
CA ALA A 434 5.86 10.52 13.38
C ALA A 434 5.02 9.49 14.14
N LEU A 435 4.51 8.49 13.41
CA LEU A 435 3.70 7.39 13.91
C LEU A 435 4.38 6.07 13.60
N SER A 436 4.40 5.14 14.54
CA SER A 436 4.96 3.81 14.31
C SER A 436 4.15 2.72 15.02
N GLY A 437 4.01 1.57 14.37
CA GLY A 437 3.55 0.35 15.02
C GLY A 437 4.70 -0.32 15.79
N GLY A 438 4.45 -0.73 17.02
CA GLY A 438 5.49 -1.34 17.88
C GLY A 438 5.99 -2.69 17.41
N ILE A 439 5.18 -3.39 16.58
CA ILE A 439 5.51 -4.70 16.00
C ILE A 439 5.54 -4.64 14.46
N ASP A 440 5.84 -3.47 13.92
CA ASP A 440 5.98 -3.24 12.48
C ASP A 440 7.22 -3.97 11.94
N PRO A 441 7.09 -4.89 10.96
CA PRO A 441 8.21 -5.64 10.41
C PRO A 441 9.02 -4.88 9.37
N ALA A 442 8.53 -3.72 8.91
CA ALA A 442 9.13 -2.96 7.81
C ALA A 442 9.76 -1.63 8.27
N THR A 443 9.02 -0.88 9.07
CA THR A 443 9.39 0.45 9.54
C THR A 443 9.12 0.61 11.05
N PRO A 444 9.74 -0.24 11.90
CA PRO A 444 9.53 -0.22 13.34
C PRO A 444 9.93 1.10 13.99
N PRO A 445 9.57 1.32 15.28
CA PRO A 445 9.81 2.57 16.00
C PRO A 445 11.23 3.11 15.93
N ARG A 446 12.26 2.25 15.83
CA ARG A 446 13.68 2.66 15.75
C ARG A 446 13.95 3.65 14.61
N HIS A 447 13.24 3.52 13.47
CA HIS A 447 13.37 4.45 12.35
C HIS A 447 12.69 5.79 12.64
N GLY A 448 11.48 5.76 13.21
CA GLY A 448 10.77 6.97 13.65
C GLY A 448 11.53 7.75 14.71
N GLU A 449 12.09 7.06 15.71
CA GLU A 449 12.91 7.66 16.78
C GLU A 449 14.14 8.37 16.22
N ARG A 450 14.84 7.73 15.28
CA ARG A 450 16.03 8.30 14.65
C ARG A 450 15.67 9.54 13.84
N VAL A 451 14.59 9.49 13.08
CA VAL A 451 14.11 10.63 12.29
C VAL A 451 13.70 11.79 13.20
N VAL A 452 12.88 11.55 14.21
CA VAL A 452 12.42 12.61 15.14
C VAL A 452 13.59 13.25 15.86
N ARG A 453 14.60 12.48 16.28
CA ARG A 453 15.81 13.02 16.88
C ARG A 453 16.57 13.96 15.93
N ALA A 454 16.67 13.62 14.67
CA ALA A 454 17.34 14.44 13.67
C ALA A 454 16.52 15.69 13.29
N LEU A 455 15.20 15.59 13.23
CA LEU A 455 14.30 16.71 12.94
C LEU A 455 14.23 17.74 14.08
N GLY A 456 14.56 17.35 15.32
CA GLY A 456 14.66 18.24 16.47
C GLY A 456 13.31 18.57 17.13
N PRO A 457 13.19 19.75 17.81
CA PRO A 457 12.06 20.05 18.71
C PRO A 457 10.71 20.20 18.01
N MET A 458 10.70 20.37 16.69
CA MET A 458 9.47 20.45 15.90
C MET A 458 8.94 19.06 15.51
N ALA A 459 9.50 17.98 16.03
CA ALA A 459 9.06 16.62 15.73
C ALA A 459 8.65 15.87 16.99
N ARG A 460 7.56 15.09 16.87
CA ARG A 460 7.04 14.23 17.94
C ARG A 460 6.83 12.82 17.41
N HIS A 461 7.15 11.81 18.24
CA HIS A 461 6.93 10.40 17.93
C HIS A 461 5.82 9.82 18.80
N VAL A 462 4.89 9.10 18.17
CA VAL A 462 3.83 8.32 18.82
C VAL A 462 3.96 6.87 18.36
N VAL A 463 4.10 5.96 19.33
CA VAL A 463 4.19 4.52 19.07
C VAL A 463 2.90 3.85 19.54
N VAL A 464 2.27 3.07 18.64
CA VAL A 464 1.16 2.17 18.95
C VAL A 464 1.72 0.79 19.20
N ALA A 465 1.95 0.43 20.46
CA ALA A 465 2.77 -0.71 20.86
C ALA A 465 2.41 -2.05 20.20
N ASN A 466 1.12 -2.33 20.01
CA ASN A 466 0.61 -3.60 19.48
C ASN A 466 0.12 -3.50 18.02
N ALA A 467 0.45 -2.42 17.31
CA ALA A 467 0.12 -2.26 15.89
C ALA A 467 1.28 -2.69 14.99
N GLY A 468 0.94 -3.13 13.78
CA GLY A 468 1.86 -3.48 12.70
C GLY A 468 2.17 -2.28 11.79
N HIS A 469 2.30 -2.57 10.48
CA HIS A 469 2.67 -1.57 9.50
C HIS A 469 1.49 -0.65 9.12
N GLY A 470 1.64 0.65 9.43
CA GLY A 470 0.60 1.66 9.22
C GLY A 470 -0.41 1.71 10.38
N VAL A 471 -0.48 2.85 11.07
CA VAL A 471 -1.29 3.00 12.30
C VAL A 471 -2.40 4.05 12.19
N LEU A 472 -2.50 4.80 11.10
CA LEU A 472 -3.52 5.84 10.89
C LEU A 472 -4.96 5.36 11.15
N GLY A 473 -5.26 4.10 10.81
CA GLY A 473 -6.58 3.49 11.00
C GLY A 473 -6.78 2.79 12.35
N ILE A 474 -5.78 2.80 13.23
CA ILE A 474 -5.80 2.01 14.47
C ILE A 474 -6.34 2.84 15.64
N GLY A 475 -7.41 2.34 16.27
CA GLY A 475 -7.97 2.94 17.48
C GLY A 475 -8.25 4.44 17.32
N CYS A 476 -7.65 5.23 18.19
CA CYS A 476 -7.81 6.70 18.25
C CYS A 476 -6.81 7.49 17.38
N VAL A 477 -5.90 6.84 16.67
CA VAL A 477 -4.79 7.54 15.97
C VAL A 477 -5.30 8.55 14.95
N ARG A 478 -6.39 8.24 14.22
CA ARG A 478 -7.02 9.20 13.29
C ARG A 478 -7.46 10.50 13.99
N ASP A 479 -7.89 10.42 15.25
CA ASP A 479 -8.29 11.60 16.02
C ASP A 479 -7.08 12.38 16.53
N VAL A 480 -5.98 11.71 16.85
CA VAL A 480 -4.68 12.33 17.15
C VAL A 480 -4.19 13.11 15.94
N VAL A 481 -4.21 12.49 14.76
CA VAL A 481 -3.83 13.14 13.49
C VAL A 481 -4.74 14.32 13.16
N PHE A 482 -6.05 14.17 13.35
CA PHE A 482 -6.98 15.27 13.18
C PHE A 482 -6.62 16.46 14.08
N ARG A 483 -6.44 16.25 15.39
CA ARG A 483 -6.08 17.32 16.33
C ARG A 483 -4.71 17.93 16.00
N PHE A 484 -3.75 17.12 15.57
CA PHE A 484 -2.43 17.61 15.15
C PHE A 484 -2.53 18.56 13.94
N ILE A 485 -3.25 18.16 12.88
CA ILE A 485 -3.40 18.99 11.68
C ILE A 485 -4.33 20.20 11.95
N ASP A 486 -5.38 20.05 12.76
CA ASP A 486 -6.38 21.09 12.95
C ASP A 486 -6.00 22.13 14.01
N ALA A 487 -4.98 21.89 14.81
CA ALA A 487 -4.49 22.86 15.80
C ALA A 487 -4.14 24.21 15.14
N SER A 488 -4.48 25.33 15.76
CA SER A 488 -4.15 26.67 15.26
C SER A 488 -2.67 26.99 15.43
N GLU A 489 -2.10 26.60 16.58
CA GLU A 489 -0.71 26.88 16.93
C GLU A 489 0.16 25.63 16.83
N ASP A 490 1.44 25.81 16.47
CA ASP A 490 2.41 24.72 16.35
C ASP A 490 2.69 24.03 17.68
N ARG A 491 2.72 24.82 18.78
CA ARG A 491 2.87 24.30 20.13
C ARG A 491 1.74 23.31 20.49
N ASP A 492 0.50 23.65 20.15
CA ASP A 492 -0.67 22.82 20.46
C ASP A 492 -0.70 21.56 19.61
N ALA A 493 -0.24 21.66 18.35
CA ALA A 493 -0.03 20.49 17.50
C ALA A 493 0.98 19.51 18.11
N LEU A 494 2.13 20.00 18.57
CA LEU A 494 3.17 19.17 19.18
C LEU A 494 2.73 18.61 20.55
N ALA A 495 1.81 19.27 21.25
CA ALA A 495 1.29 18.84 22.55
C ALA A 495 0.04 17.94 22.45
N VAL A 496 -0.36 17.51 21.25
CA VAL A 496 -1.58 16.70 21.05
C VAL A 496 -1.59 15.46 21.96
N ASP A 497 -2.70 15.22 22.67
CA ASP A 497 -2.84 14.02 23.51
C ASP A 497 -2.93 12.75 22.63
N ALA A 498 -2.01 11.83 22.84
CA ALA A 498 -1.92 10.54 22.18
C ALA A 498 -1.84 9.35 23.17
N ALA A 499 -2.18 9.58 24.47
CA ALA A 499 -2.11 8.54 25.51
C ALA A 499 -2.94 7.29 25.15
N CYS A 500 -4.03 7.47 24.42
CA CYS A 500 -4.88 6.38 23.95
C CYS A 500 -4.17 5.37 23.03
N ALA A 501 -3.06 5.72 22.39
CA ALA A 501 -2.28 4.81 21.56
C ALA A 501 -1.69 3.62 22.38
N ALA A 502 -1.39 3.85 23.65
CA ALA A 502 -0.90 2.82 24.57
C ALA A 502 -1.96 1.77 24.95
N ALA A 503 -3.24 2.11 24.81
CA ALA A 503 -4.35 1.23 25.18
C ALA A 503 -4.76 0.26 24.04
N VAL A 504 -4.13 0.32 22.86
CA VAL A 504 -4.44 -0.58 21.73
C VAL A 504 -4.01 -2.01 22.08
N PRO A 505 -4.95 -2.97 22.16
CA PRO A 505 -4.63 -4.33 22.54
C PRO A 505 -3.94 -5.10 21.40
N ARG A 506 -3.14 -6.11 21.76
CA ARG A 506 -2.65 -7.09 20.78
C ARG A 506 -3.79 -8.05 20.44
N PRO A 507 -4.00 -8.41 19.15
CA PRO A 507 -4.89 -9.53 18.82
C PRO A 507 -4.39 -10.81 19.48
N PRO A 508 -5.28 -11.60 20.14
CA PRO A 508 -4.90 -12.89 20.71
C PRO A 508 -4.47 -13.86 19.60
N ALA A 509 -3.67 -14.87 19.96
CA ALA A 509 -3.30 -15.93 19.03
C ALA A 509 -4.56 -16.60 18.47
N PHE A 510 -4.58 -16.85 17.17
CA PHE A 510 -5.68 -17.58 16.53
C PHE A 510 -5.73 -19.03 17.05
N ARG A 511 -6.92 -19.48 17.39
CA ARG A 511 -7.19 -20.85 17.81
C ARG A 511 -8.30 -21.42 16.92
N PRO A 512 -8.06 -22.53 16.22
CA PRO A 512 -9.12 -23.19 15.47
C PRO A 512 -10.22 -23.68 16.41
N ILE A 513 -11.47 -23.55 15.98
CA ILE A 513 -12.61 -24.14 16.72
C ILE A 513 -12.52 -25.65 16.52
N THR A 514 -12.15 -26.38 17.56
CA THR A 514 -12.25 -27.85 17.56
C THR A 514 -13.71 -28.24 17.82
N ALA A 515 -14.24 -29.17 17.05
CA ALA A 515 -15.63 -29.61 17.15
C ALA A 515 -15.97 -30.28 18.51
N GLU A 516 -14.98 -30.51 19.35
CA GLU A 516 -15.10 -31.12 20.68
C GLU A 516 -14.73 -30.11 21.76
N GLY A 517 -15.59 -29.20 22.15
CA GLY A 517 -15.39 -28.62 23.47
C GLY A 517 -15.83 -27.25 23.85
N ASP A 518 -16.41 -26.39 23.01
CA ASP A 518 -16.69 -25.00 23.47
C ASP A 518 -18.12 -24.48 23.24
N VAL A 519 -19.06 -25.32 22.82
CA VAL A 519 -20.48 -24.92 22.69
C VAL A 519 -21.26 -25.07 24.01
N GLY A 520 -20.69 -25.76 24.97
CA GLY A 520 -21.39 -26.12 26.22
C GLY A 520 -21.28 -25.14 27.39
N SER A 521 -20.32 -24.22 27.43
CA SER A 521 -20.04 -23.47 28.67
C SER A 521 -20.45 -22.00 28.70
N LYS A 522 -20.90 -21.43 27.59
CA LYS A 522 -21.29 -19.98 27.54
C LYS A 522 -22.79 -19.71 27.38
N LEU A 523 -23.64 -20.73 27.31
CA LEU A 523 -25.10 -20.56 27.33
C LEU A 523 -25.74 -20.76 28.72
N ALA A 524 -24.93 -20.92 29.77
CA ALA A 524 -25.39 -21.14 31.14
C ALA A 524 -24.80 -20.09 32.11
N ARG A 525 -24.81 -18.82 31.77
CA ARG A 525 -24.69 -17.72 32.73
C ARG A 525 -25.53 -16.51 32.31
#